data_f8846f360f045fbf4941677005870813
#
_entry.id   f8846f360f045fbf4941677005870813
#
_cell.length_a   1.000
_cell.length_b   1.000
_cell.length_c   1.000
_cell.angle_alpha   90.00
_cell.angle_beta   90.00
_cell.angle_gamma   90.00
#
_symmetry.space_group_name_H-M   'P 1'
#
loop_
_entity.id
_entity.type
_entity.pdbx_description
1 polymer ?
#
loop_
_entity_poly.entity_id
_entity_poly.type
_entity_poly.pdbx_seq_one_letter_code
_entity_poly.pdbx_strand_id
1 'polypeptide(L)'
;MYLYPMVEDLQINQGSKAEIYQSLIPQITALIYGEADLVANLANVSAALKEQFNWLWVGFYLVKEDELVLGPFQGPVACTRIKKGRGVCGTAWQDAKTLIVDDVEKFPGHIACSSLSRSEIVVPIIRNGEVIGVLDVDSEAPGHFDDTDKKFLEEIVAGVIFEFLPRRT
;
A
#
# COMPACT_ATOMS: atom_id res chain seq x y z
N MET A 1 -12.96 29.00 -11.94
CA MET A 1 -13.82 27.79 -11.95
C MET A 1 -12.89 26.59 -12.08
N TYR A 2 -12.56 25.95 -10.98
CA TYR A 2 -11.74 24.74 -11.00
C TYR A 2 -12.61 23.62 -11.57
N LEU A 3 -12.33 23.21 -12.80
CA LEU A 3 -12.86 21.97 -13.35
C LEU A 3 -12.06 20.81 -12.70
N TYR A 4 -12.55 20.31 -11.57
CA TYR A 4 -12.14 18.96 -11.16
C TYR A 4 -12.55 18.03 -12.30
N PRO A 5 -11.64 17.25 -12.89
CA PRO A 5 -12.08 16.18 -13.75
C PRO A 5 -13.05 15.33 -12.94
N MET A 6 -14.24 15.07 -13.48
CA MET A 6 -15.14 14.10 -12.86
C MET A 6 -14.34 12.81 -12.73
N VAL A 7 -14.26 12.27 -11.51
CA VAL A 7 -13.67 10.97 -11.28
C VAL A 7 -14.51 9.99 -12.10
N GLU A 8 -13.98 9.58 -13.24
CA GLU A 8 -14.57 8.47 -13.98
C GLU A 8 -14.38 7.21 -13.14
N ASP A 9 -15.35 6.30 -13.15
CA ASP A 9 -15.24 5.02 -12.47
C ASP A 9 -13.97 4.30 -12.95
N LEU A 10 -13.30 3.60 -12.02
CA LEU A 10 -12.11 2.82 -12.37
C LEU A 10 -12.46 1.75 -13.40
N GLN A 11 -11.62 1.63 -14.42
CA GLN A 11 -11.72 0.53 -15.37
C GLN A 11 -11.02 -0.70 -14.79
N ILE A 12 -11.84 -1.65 -14.33
CA ILE A 12 -11.36 -2.92 -13.79
C ILE A 12 -11.01 -3.85 -14.95
N ASN A 13 -9.76 -4.29 -14.99
CA ASN A 13 -9.25 -5.12 -16.06
C ASN A 13 -8.97 -6.55 -15.60
N GLN A 14 -9.06 -7.49 -16.55
CA GLN A 14 -8.66 -8.87 -16.37
C GLN A 14 -7.44 -9.16 -17.24
N GLY A 15 -6.62 -10.11 -16.83
CA GLY A 15 -5.40 -10.49 -17.55
C GLY A 15 -4.34 -11.02 -16.59
N SER A 16 -3.10 -11.04 -17.04
CA SER A 16 -1.95 -11.29 -16.19
C SER A 16 -1.78 -10.17 -15.15
N LYS A 17 -1.13 -10.46 -14.02
CA LYS A 17 -0.84 -9.44 -13.01
C LYS A 17 -0.19 -8.20 -13.61
N ALA A 18 0.80 -8.38 -14.50
CA ALA A 18 1.50 -7.27 -15.14
C ALA A 18 0.57 -6.38 -15.97
N GLU A 19 -0.32 -6.98 -16.80
CA GLU A 19 -1.28 -6.23 -17.60
C GLU A 19 -2.27 -5.45 -16.73
N ILE A 20 -2.73 -6.07 -15.65
CA ILE A 20 -3.63 -5.42 -14.68
C ILE A 20 -2.96 -4.20 -14.06
N TYR A 21 -1.73 -4.32 -13.55
CA TYR A 21 -1.00 -3.19 -12.97
C TYR A 21 -0.70 -2.10 -14.00
N GLN A 22 -0.29 -2.46 -15.22
CA GLN A 22 -0.02 -1.50 -16.31
C GLN A 22 -1.25 -0.69 -16.70
N SER A 23 -2.44 -1.26 -16.58
CA SER A 23 -3.69 -0.54 -16.77
C SER A 23 -4.10 0.31 -15.56
N LEU A 24 -3.84 -0.17 -14.35
CA LEU A 24 -4.26 0.49 -13.11
C LEU A 24 -3.39 1.70 -12.75
N ILE A 25 -2.06 1.61 -12.94
CA ILE A 25 -1.12 2.66 -12.53
C ILE A 25 -1.44 4.03 -13.16
N PRO A 26 -1.73 4.16 -14.47
CA PRO A 26 -2.14 5.44 -15.05
C PRO A 26 -3.41 6.01 -14.41
N GLN A 27 -4.36 5.14 -14.03
CA GLN A 27 -5.60 5.55 -13.39
C GLN A 27 -5.33 6.08 -11.96
N ILE A 28 -4.51 5.37 -11.17
CA ILE A 28 -4.07 5.83 -9.85
C ILE A 28 -3.33 7.17 -9.98
N THR A 29 -2.41 7.29 -10.94
CA THR A 29 -1.67 8.53 -11.16
C THR A 29 -2.61 9.70 -11.46
N ALA A 30 -3.64 9.49 -12.27
CA ALA A 30 -4.64 10.51 -12.56
C ALA A 30 -5.47 10.91 -11.31
N LEU A 31 -5.82 9.93 -10.46
CA LEU A 31 -6.58 10.16 -9.22
C LEU A 31 -5.84 11.04 -8.21
N ILE A 32 -4.51 10.88 -8.09
CA ILE A 32 -3.70 11.61 -7.12
C ILE A 32 -3.05 12.87 -7.70
N TYR A 33 -3.18 13.09 -9.02
CA TYR A 33 -2.53 14.21 -9.70
C TYR A 33 -3.00 15.57 -9.17
N GLY A 34 -2.05 16.35 -8.67
CA GLY A 34 -2.30 17.70 -8.18
C GLY A 34 -2.92 17.77 -6.78
N GLU A 35 -3.21 16.65 -6.12
CA GLU A 35 -3.68 16.62 -4.75
C GLU A 35 -2.48 16.61 -3.78
N ALA A 36 -2.43 17.61 -2.90
CA ALA A 36 -1.35 17.78 -1.93
C ALA A 36 -1.62 17.08 -0.58
N ASP A 37 -2.84 16.64 -0.32
CA ASP A 37 -3.18 15.96 0.93
C ASP A 37 -2.82 14.48 0.85
N LEU A 38 -1.88 14.09 1.70
CA LEU A 38 -1.40 12.70 1.74
C LEU A 38 -2.53 11.72 2.10
N VAL A 39 -3.39 12.07 3.05
CA VAL A 39 -4.47 11.17 3.50
C VAL A 39 -5.46 10.92 2.36
N ALA A 40 -5.83 11.97 1.61
CA ALA A 40 -6.70 11.86 0.45
C ALA A 40 -6.10 10.94 -0.62
N ASN A 41 -4.81 11.12 -0.94
CA ASN A 41 -4.10 10.29 -1.90
C ASN A 41 -4.04 8.81 -1.46
N LEU A 42 -3.65 8.56 -0.20
CA LEU A 42 -3.58 7.19 0.33
C LEU A 42 -4.96 6.52 0.38
N ALA A 43 -6.02 7.28 0.67
CA ALA A 43 -7.39 6.76 0.66
C ALA A 43 -7.81 6.30 -0.74
N ASN A 44 -7.57 7.13 -1.76
CA ASN A 44 -7.90 6.79 -3.14
C ASN A 44 -7.04 5.63 -3.68
N VAL A 45 -5.76 5.58 -3.35
CA VAL A 45 -4.89 4.45 -3.73
C VAL A 45 -5.38 3.15 -3.08
N SER A 46 -5.72 3.17 -1.78
CA SER A 46 -6.28 1.99 -1.09
C SER A 46 -7.58 1.52 -1.74
N ALA A 47 -8.47 2.45 -2.09
CA ALA A 47 -9.74 2.13 -2.74
C ALA A 47 -9.51 1.53 -4.14
N ALA A 48 -8.64 2.11 -4.95
CA ALA A 48 -8.33 1.63 -6.30
C ALA A 48 -7.72 0.23 -6.30
N LEU A 49 -6.78 -0.03 -5.40
CA LEU A 49 -6.18 -1.36 -5.24
C LEU A 49 -7.20 -2.38 -4.76
N LYS A 50 -8.04 -2.03 -3.78
CA LYS A 50 -9.11 -2.90 -3.30
C LYS A 50 -10.11 -3.25 -4.38
N GLU A 51 -10.55 -2.28 -5.16
CA GLU A 51 -11.53 -2.47 -6.24
C GLU A 51 -10.97 -3.38 -7.35
N GLN A 52 -9.72 -3.18 -7.75
CA GLN A 52 -9.09 -3.96 -8.80
C GLN A 52 -8.81 -5.41 -8.39
N PHE A 53 -8.22 -5.62 -7.21
CA PHE A 53 -7.67 -6.92 -6.82
C PHE A 53 -8.54 -7.68 -5.81
N ASN A 54 -9.45 -6.99 -5.15
CA ASN A 54 -10.31 -7.55 -4.10
C ASN A 54 -9.55 -8.32 -2.99
N TRP A 55 -8.31 -7.90 -2.69
CA TRP A 55 -7.53 -8.47 -1.60
C TRP A 55 -8.27 -8.37 -0.26
N LEU A 56 -7.93 -9.24 0.69
CA LEU A 56 -8.52 -9.23 2.02
C LEU A 56 -8.40 -7.84 2.67
N TRP A 57 -7.18 -7.29 2.66
CA TRP A 57 -6.87 -5.99 3.24
C TRP A 57 -5.84 -5.26 2.38
N VAL A 58 -5.97 -3.95 2.28
CA VAL A 58 -4.98 -3.07 1.65
C VAL A 58 -5.04 -1.71 2.30
N GLY A 59 -3.90 -1.20 2.72
CA GLY A 59 -3.86 0.10 3.37
C GLY A 59 -2.47 0.56 3.76
N PHE A 60 -2.44 1.65 4.49
CA PHE A 60 -1.21 2.34 4.85
C PHE A 60 -1.08 2.47 6.36
N TYR A 61 0.13 2.25 6.84
CA TYR A 61 0.56 2.67 8.16
C TYR A 61 1.56 3.80 8.02
N LEU A 62 1.42 4.85 8.81
CA LEU A 62 2.32 6.01 8.78
C LEU A 62 3.18 6.04 10.05
N VAL A 63 4.46 6.34 9.88
CA VAL A 63 5.38 6.55 11.01
C VAL A 63 4.97 7.80 11.75
N LYS A 64 4.66 7.65 13.03
CA LYS A 64 4.43 8.75 13.98
C LYS A 64 5.25 8.47 15.23
N GLU A 65 6.23 9.32 15.48
CA GLU A 65 7.21 9.14 16.54
C GLU A 65 7.97 7.81 16.36
N ASP A 66 7.78 6.85 17.25
CA ASP A 66 8.44 5.54 17.26
C ASP A 66 7.51 4.36 16.92
N GLU A 67 6.34 4.64 16.34
CA GLU A 67 5.36 3.63 15.95
C GLU A 67 4.82 3.86 14.54
N LEU A 68 4.41 2.76 13.89
CA LEU A 68 3.49 2.80 12.75
C LEU A 68 2.06 2.96 13.27
N VAL A 69 1.37 3.95 12.77
CA VAL A 69 -0.03 4.23 13.13
C VAL A 69 -0.91 4.01 11.91
N LEU A 70 -2.02 3.31 12.12
CA LEU A 70 -3.01 3.00 11.07
C LEU A 70 -3.45 4.28 10.35
N GLY A 71 -3.32 4.27 9.04
CA GLY A 71 -3.79 5.30 8.11
C GLY A 71 -4.98 4.81 7.28
N PRO A 72 -5.20 5.38 6.08
CA PRO A 72 -6.26 4.95 5.18
C PRO A 72 -6.12 3.50 4.74
N PHE A 73 -7.22 2.74 4.77
CA PHE A 73 -7.25 1.33 4.39
C PHE A 73 -8.64 0.89 3.91
N GLN A 74 -8.67 -0.28 3.29
CA GLN A 74 -9.87 -1.01 2.88
C GLN A 74 -9.77 -2.46 3.37
N GLY A 75 -10.80 -2.94 4.09
CA GLY A 75 -10.84 -4.29 4.63
C GLY A 75 -11.36 -4.36 6.06
N PRO A 76 -11.21 -5.50 6.74
CA PRO A 76 -11.57 -5.66 8.15
C PRO A 76 -10.76 -4.71 9.05
N VAL A 77 -11.24 -4.51 10.29
CA VAL A 77 -10.51 -3.74 11.31
C VAL A 77 -9.09 -4.30 11.53
N ALA A 78 -8.15 -3.41 11.83
CA ALA A 78 -6.73 -3.74 11.90
C ALA A 78 -6.09 -3.24 13.20
N CYS A 79 -4.84 -3.65 13.44
CA CYS A 79 -4.03 -3.15 14.54
C CYS A 79 -3.85 -1.63 14.42
N THR A 80 -4.08 -0.88 15.50
CA THR A 80 -3.99 0.58 15.46
C THR A 80 -2.54 1.05 15.45
N ARG A 81 -1.63 0.33 16.15
CA ARG A 81 -0.21 0.70 16.30
C ARG A 81 0.69 -0.51 16.21
N ILE A 82 1.82 -0.37 15.53
CA ILE A 82 2.83 -1.41 15.35
C ILE A 82 4.21 -0.80 15.66
N LYS A 83 4.97 -1.45 16.54
CA LYS A 83 6.33 -1.02 16.88
C LYS A 83 7.33 -1.40 15.79
N LYS A 84 8.38 -0.60 15.65
CA LYS A 84 9.50 -0.90 14.75
C LYS A 84 10.09 -2.27 15.03
N GLY A 85 10.33 -3.07 13.99
CA GLY A 85 10.84 -4.44 14.10
C GLY A 85 9.81 -5.48 14.59
N ARG A 86 8.53 -5.13 14.67
CA ARG A 86 7.48 -6.08 15.12
C ARG A 86 6.54 -6.41 13.95
N GLY A 87 6.27 -7.71 13.79
CA GLY A 87 5.47 -8.21 12.67
C GLY A 87 6.11 -7.91 11.31
N VAL A 88 5.38 -8.13 10.23
CA VAL A 88 5.89 -7.89 8.87
C VAL A 88 6.05 -6.39 8.60
N CYS A 89 5.03 -5.58 8.91
CA CYS A 89 5.06 -4.13 8.76
C CYS A 89 6.22 -3.47 9.52
N GLY A 90 6.39 -3.80 10.80
CA GLY A 90 7.47 -3.24 11.63
C GLY A 90 8.86 -3.67 11.15
N THR A 91 8.99 -4.90 10.62
CA THR A 91 10.24 -5.41 10.05
C THR A 91 10.55 -4.73 8.72
N ALA A 92 9.56 -4.56 7.83
CA ALA A 92 9.74 -3.82 6.57
C ALA A 92 10.19 -2.36 6.83
N TRP A 93 9.62 -1.72 7.85
CA TRP A 93 10.07 -0.40 8.30
C TRP A 93 11.52 -0.41 8.78
N GLN A 94 11.89 -1.37 9.65
CA GLN A 94 13.24 -1.46 10.22
C GLN A 94 14.29 -1.67 9.15
N ASP A 95 14.02 -2.57 8.21
CA ASP A 95 14.96 -2.98 7.17
C ASP A 95 14.93 -2.06 5.94
N ALA A 96 13.92 -1.16 5.86
CA ALA A 96 13.65 -0.29 4.70
C ALA A 96 13.58 -1.08 3.39
N LYS A 97 12.93 -2.25 3.42
CA LYS A 97 12.83 -3.17 2.29
C LYS A 97 11.42 -3.75 2.16
N THR A 98 10.99 -3.97 0.93
CA THR A 98 9.79 -4.74 0.64
C THR A 98 9.94 -6.18 1.11
N LEU A 99 8.94 -6.66 1.86
CA LEU A 99 8.85 -8.03 2.31
C LEU A 99 7.67 -8.73 1.63
N ILE A 100 7.92 -9.92 1.09
CA ILE A 100 6.89 -10.85 0.62
C ILE A 100 6.89 -12.03 1.59
N VAL A 101 5.72 -12.33 2.15
CA VAL A 101 5.52 -13.40 3.12
C VAL A 101 4.49 -14.38 2.59
N ASP A 102 4.93 -15.55 2.16
CA ASP A 102 4.08 -16.59 1.58
C ASP A 102 3.14 -17.22 2.59
N ASP A 103 3.53 -17.28 3.85
CA ASP A 103 2.76 -17.83 4.95
C ASP A 103 3.05 -17.05 6.23
N VAL A 104 2.09 -16.22 6.62
CA VAL A 104 2.23 -15.33 7.79
C VAL A 104 2.41 -16.08 9.09
N GLU A 105 1.90 -17.31 9.20
CA GLU A 105 2.06 -18.15 10.40
C GLU A 105 3.52 -18.57 10.62
N LYS A 106 4.31 -18.59 9.55
CA LYS A 106 5.75 -18.93 9.61
C LYS A 106 6.66 -17.73 9.79
N PHE A 107 6.11 -16.52 9.73
CA PHE A 107 6.91 -15.30 9.89
C PHE A 107 7.26 -15.07 11.36
N PRO A 108 8.56 -14.95 11.73
CA PRO A 108 8.98 -14.77 13.12
C PRO A 108 8.40 -13.50 13.72
N GLY A 109 7.66 -13.63 14.83
CA GLY A 109 7.05 -12.48 15.51
C GLY A 109 5.85 -11.88 14.79
N HIS A 110 5.22 -12.67 13.90
CA HIS A 110 3.98 -12.25 13.23
C HIS A 110 2.95 -11.72 14.23
N ILE A 111 2.29 -10.61 13.87
CA ILE A 111 1.18 -10.03 14.61
C ILE A 111 -0.10 -10.31 13.81
N ALA A 112 -0.93 -11.22 14.33
CA ALA A 112 -2.22 -11.55 13.70
C ALA A 112 -3.22 -10.40 13.92
N CYS A 113 -3.25 -9.41 13.04
CA CYS A 113 -4.29 -8.38 13.04
C CYS A 113 -5.61 -8.93 12.45
N SER A 114 -5.55 -9.96 11.63
CA SER A 114 -6.70 -10.74 11.13
C SER A 114 -6.36 -12.22 11.10
N SER A 115 -7.30 -13.06 11.56
CA SER A 115 -7.16 -14.52 11.48
C SER A 115 -7.35 -15.08 10.06
N LEU A 116 -7.80 -14.24 9.12
CA LEU A 116 -8.03 -14.63 7.73
C LEU A 116 -6.81 -14.39 6.84
N SER A 117 -5.85 -13.57 7.26
CA SER A 117 -4.62 -13.33 6.50
C SER A 117 -3.76 -14.60 6.46
N ARG A 118 -3.33 -14.98 5.26
CA ARG A 118 -2.47 -16.14 5.01
C ARG A 118 -1.14 -15.75 4.36
N SER A 119 -1.15 -14.74 3.50
CA SER A 119 0.07 -14.17 2.93
C SER A 119 0.00 -12.64 2.92
N GLU A 120 1.15 -12.00 2.90
CA GLU A 120 1.26 -10.56 3.09
C GLU A 120 2.42 -10.00 2.24
N ILE A 121 2.24 -8.81 1.69
CA ILE A 121 3.32 -8.02 1.11
C ILE A 121 3.31 -6.63 1.74
N VAL A 122 4.47 -6.19 2.20
CA VAL A 122 4.66 -4.86 2.79
C VAL A 122 5.71 -4.09 2.03
N VAL A 123 5.35 -2.90 1.56
CA VAL A 123 6.24 -2.01 0.80
C VAL A 123 6.52 -0.74 1.61
N PRO A 124 7.79 -0.45 1.97
CA PRO A 124 8.11 0.77 2.71
C PRO A 124 7.97 2.01 1.83
N ILE A 125 7.42 3.07 2.41
CA ILE A 125 7.33 4.40 1.82
C ILE A 125 8.57 5.18 2.25
N ILE A 126 9.52 5.38 1.33
CA ILE A 126 10.79 6.01 1.64
C ILE A 126 10.81 7.43 1.08
N ARG A 127 11.09 8.42 1.94
CA ARG A 127 11.24 9.82 1.58
C ARG A 127 12.56 10.35 2.14
N ASN A 128 13.40 10.92 1.28
CA ASN A 128 14.72 11.46 1.66
C ASN A 128 15.60 10.46 2.44
N GLY A 129 15.51 9.17 2.08
CA GLY A 129 16.27 8.10 2.74
C GLY A 129 15.66 7.57 4.04
N GLU A 130 14.52 8.09 4.47
CA GLU A 130 13.81 7.65 5.67
C GLU A 130 12.48 7.00 5.33
N VAL A 131 12.12 5.94 6.05
CA VAL A 131 10.79 5.31 5.94
C VAL A 131 9.80 6.17 6.71
N ILE A 132 8.79 6.69 6.00
CA ILE A 132 7.71 7.52 6.56
C ILE A 132 6.40 6.75 6.75
N GLY A 133 6.32 5.53 6.25
CA GLY A 133 5.18 4.65 6.35
C GLY A 133 5.40 3.37 5.58
N VAL A 134 4.38 2.53 5.54
CA VAL A 134 4.35 1.31 4.73
C VAL A 134 3.00 1.16 4.04
N LEU A 135 3.00 0.61 2.83
CA LEU A 135 1.83 -0.01 2.21
C LEU A 135 1.82 -1.47 2.64
N ASP A 136 0.70 -1.91 3.19
CA ASP A 136 0.47 -3.26 3.65
C ASP A 136 -0.68 -3.89 2.86
N VAL A 137 -0.50 -5.13 2.41
CA VAL A 137 -1.52 -5.86 1.65
C VAL A 137 -1.57 -7.31 2.11
N ASP A 138 -2.76 -7.75 2.51
CA ASP A 138 -3.03 -9.11 2.96
C ASP A 138 -3.93 -9.89 2.01
N SER A 139 -3.69 -11.19 1.90
CA SER A 139 -4.51 -12.13 1.16
C SER A 139 -4.92 -13.34 2.01
N GLU A 140 -6.12 -13.87 1.76
CA GLU A 140 -6.59 -15.12 2.34
C GLU A 140 -5.91 -16.36 1.71
N ALA A 141 -5.25 -16.21 0.58
CA ALA A 141 -4.53 -17.27 -0.10
C ALA A 141 -3.06 -17.28 0.31
N PRO A 142 -2.45 -18.42 0.66
CA PRO A 142 -1.02 -18.52 0.87
C PRO A 142 -0.26 -18.30 -0.45
N GLY A 143 0.94 -17.70 -0.38
CA GLY A 143 1.78 -17.49 -1.55
C GLY A 143 1.15 -16.63 -2.65
N HIS A 144 0.27 -15.69 -2.29
CA HIS A 144 -0.48 -14.88 -3.26
C HIS A 144 0.41 -13.88 -4.01
N PHE A 145 1.38 -13.30 -3.29
CA PHE A 145 2.21 -12.22 -3.80
C PHE A 145 3.54 -12.72 -4.36
N ASP A 146 4.01 -12.07 -5.43
CA ASP A 146 5.25 -12.40 -6.11
C ASP A 146 6.06 -11.13 -6.48
N ASP A 147 7.18 -11.31 -7.20
CA ASP A 147 8.03 -10.21 -7.63
C ASP A 147 7.31 -9.22 -8.58
N THR A 148 6.25 -9.66 -9.27
CA THR A 148 5.43 -8.76 -10.09
C THR A 148 4.67 -7.79 -9.20
N ASP A 149 4.02 -8.28 -8.13
CA ASP A 149 3.34 -7.43 -7.14
C ASP A 149 4.33 -6.46 -6.51
N LYS A 150 5.48 -6.97 -6.06
CA LYS A 150 6.55 -6.14 -5.48
C LYS A 150 6.93 -4.99 -6.40
N LYS A 151 7.28 -5.28 -7.65
CA LYS A 151 7.70 -4.27 -8.63
C LYS A 151 6.68 -3.16 -8.80
N PHE A 152 5.43 -3.52 -9.04
CA PHE A 152 4.39 -2.55 -9.36
C PHE A 152 3.86 -1.82 -8.12
N LEU A 153 3.81 -2.45 -6.95
CA LEU A 153 3.45 -1.77 -5.71
C LEU A 153 4.55 -0.78 -5.28
N GLU A 154 5.82 -1.10 -5.48
CA GLU A 154 6.92 -0.14 -5.29
C GLU A 154 6.79 1.07 -6.25
N GLU A 155 6.38 0.86 -7.50
CA GLU A 155 6.12 1.93 -8.47
C GLU A 155 4.96 2.83 -8.03
N ILE A 156 3.85 2.24 -7.56
CA ILE A 156 2.69 2.98 -7.04
C ILE A 156 3.09 3.84 -5.84
N VAL A 157 3.80 3.26 -4.87
CA VAL A 157 4.28 3.97 -3.68
C VAL A 157 5.20 5.13 -4.06
N ALA A 158 6.12 4.94 -5.00
CA ALA A 158 7.00 5.99 -5.49
C ALA A 158 6.21 7.13 -6.16
N GLY A 159 5.17 6.82 -6.92
CA GLY A 159 4.27 7.79 -7.55
C GLY A 159 3.53 8.66 -6.53
N VAL A 160 2.99 8.04 -5.47
CA VAL A 160 2.33 8.77 -4.36
C VAL A 160 3.28 9.78 -3.72
N ILE A 161 4.53 9.36 -3.43
CA ILE A 161 5.53 10.24 -2.82
C ILE A 161 5.87 11.41 -3.75
N PHE A 162 6.00 11.15 -5.06
CA PHE A 162 6.35 12.18 -6.03
C PHE A 162 5.30 13.29 -6.08
N GLU A 163 4.00 12.98 -6.07
CA GLU A 163 2.92 13.96 -6.07
C GLU A 163 2.82 14.74 -4.73
N PHE A 164 3.24 14.13 -3.63
CA PHE A 164 3.27 14.77 -2.30
C PHE A 164 4.48 15.71 -2.11
N LEU A 165 5.49 15.67 -2.96
CA LEU A 165 6.61 16.62 -2.89
C LEU A 165 6.12 18.00 -3.32
N PRO A 166 6.43 19.09 -2.54
CA PRO A 166 6.13 20.44 -2.99
C PRO A 166 6.84 20.68 -4.33
N ARG A 167 6.08 21.03 -5.34
CA ARG A 167 6.63 21.42 -6.64
C ARG A 167 7.58 22.60 -6.37
N ARG A 168 8.85 22.45 -6.70
CA ARG A 168 9.78 23.60 -6.68
C ARG A 168 9.26 24.61 -7.68
N THR A 169 8.74 25.72 -7.15
CA THR A 169 8.42 26.92 -7.91
C THR A 169 9.69 27.53 -8.46
#